data_13a2a78c9eec21cc885d8c91d29a7a26
#
_entry.id   13a2a78c9eec21cc885d8c91d29a7a26
#
_cell.length_a   1.000
_cell.length_b   1.000
_cell.length_c   1.000
_cell.angle_alpha   90.00
_cell.angle_beta   90.00
_cell.angle_gamma   90.00
#
_symmetry.space_group_name_H-M   'P 1'
#
loop_
_entity.id
_entity.type
_entity.pdbx_description
1 polymer ?
#
loop_
_entity_poly.entity_id
_entity_poly.type
_entity_poly.pdbx_seq_one_letter_code
_entity_poly.pdbx_strand_id
1 'polypeptide(L)'
;MADKSLGKSQSKKRRNRSLLHRFADTCLQYTWLLPLLIMLFLLSLYAVNPTTSNPMHSAIFLSYPQPPKTPGGPIMYGKGKKDIAFVAFYTVVLSFTREFIMQQVIRPLAVWCGIRGKGKTARFMEQVYTAIYFGIFGPFGLYVMSRSDIWYFNTTAMFEGFPHREHEGLFKAYYLLEASYWAQQAIVLLLQLEKPRKDFKELVGHHIITLALIALSYRFHFTYMGLAVYITHDISDFFLAVRILMRHRP
;
A
#
# COMPACT_ATOMS: atom_id res chain seq x y z
N MET A 1 -23.40 -56.43 -41.66
CA MET A 1 -22.47 -56.48 -40.48
C MET A 1 -22.34 -55.04 -39.96
N ALA A 2 -22.97 -54.77 -38.85
CA ALA A 2 -23.04 -53.44 -38.24
C ALA A 2 -22.02 -53.41 -37.08
N ASP A 3 -21.02 -52.59 -37.19
CA ASP A 3 -20.05 -52.37 -36.12
C ASP A 3 -20.57 -51.24 -35.19
N LYS A 4 -20.93 -51.63 -33.97
CA LYS A 4 -21.32 -50.72 -32.89
C LYS A 4 -20.08 -50.25 -32.16
N SER A 5 -19.53 -49.10 -32.52
CA SER A 5 -18.52 -48.43 -31.70
C SER A 5 -19.17 -47.85 -30.44
N LEU A 6 -18.97 -48.53 -29.33
CA LEU A 6 -19.35 -48.09 -27.99
C LEU A 6 -18.55 -46.84 -27.60
N GLY A 7 -19.21 -45.71 -27.64
CA GLY A 7 -18.70 -44.45 -27.04
C GLY A 7 -18.52 -44.59 -25.53
N LYS A 8 -17.29 -44.74 -25.07
CA LYS A 8 -16.93 -44.63 -23.64
C LYS A 8 -17.20 -43.21 -23.15
N SER A 9 -18.35 -43.04 -22.49
CA SER A 9 -18.63 -41.87 -21.66
C SER A 9 -17.55 -41.78 -20.55
N GLN A 10 -16.62 -40.88 -20.71
CA GLN A 10 -15.71 -40.53 -19.63
C GLN A 10 -16.49 -39.71 -18.58
N SER A 11 -17.02 -40.38 -17.58
CA SER A 11 -17.51 -39.78 -16.35
C SER A 11 -16.33 -39.02 -15.72
N LYS A 12 -16.35 -37.67 -15.83
CA LYS A 12 -15.45 -36.79 -15.08
C LYS A 12 -15.72 -36.99 -13.58
N LYS A 13 -14.93 -37.85 -12.92
CA LYS A 13 -14.89 -37.99 -11.47
C LYS A 13 -14.73 -36.58 -10.89
N ARG A 14 -15.78 -36.01 -10.31
CA ARG A 14 -15.73 -34.83 -9.47
C ARG A 14 -14.84 -35.20 -8.28
N ARG A 15 -13.53 -34.88 -8.40
CA ARG A 15 -12.54 -35.05 -7.34
C ARG A 15 -13.03 -34.19 -6.18
N ASN A 16 -13.37 -34.81 -5.04
CA ASN A 16 -13.69 -34.10 -3.80
C ASN A 16 -12.48 -33.26 -3.42
N ARG A 17 -12.48 -31.97 -3.81
CA ARG A 17 -11.42 -31.04 -3.41
C ARG A 17 -11.54 -30.80 -1.91
N SER A 18 -10.43 -30.91 -1.20
CA SER A 18 -10.39 -30.62 0.24
C SER A 18 -10.87 -29.18 0.51
N LEU A 19 -11.39 -28.92 1.72
CA LEU A 19 -11.83 -27.57 2.13
C LEU A 19 -10.73 -26.53 1.95
N LEU A 20 -9.47 -26.91 2.22
CA LEU A 20 -8.29 -26.04 2.01
C LEU A 20 -8.11 -25.65 0.54
N HIS A 21 -8.32 -26.57 -0.41
CA HIS A 21 -8.25 -26.24 -1.84
C HIS A 21 -9.37 -25.30 -2.26
N ARG A 22 -10.58 -25.49 -1.75
CA ARG A 22 -11.70 -24.58 -2.02
C ARG A 22 -11.44 -23.19 -1.47
N PHE A 23 -10.92 -23.11 -0.25
CA PHE A 23 -10.52 -21.83 0.37
C PHE A 23 -9.43 -21.13 -0.45
N ALA A 24 -8.37 -21.87 -0.83
CA ALA A 24 -7.29 -21.32 -1.67
C ALA A 24 -7.82 -20.82 -3.02
N ASP A 25 -8.68 -21.62 -3.70
CA ASP A 25 -9.32 -21.21 -4.96
C ASP A 25 -10.16 -19.92 -4.78
N THR A 26 -10.86 -19.78 -3.65
CA THR A 26 -11.65 -18.57 -3.34
C THR A 26 -10.75 -17.37 -3.09
N CYS A 27 -9.66 -17.53 -2.33
CA CYS A 27 -8.69 -16.45 -2.10
C CYS A 27 -7.99 -16.01 -3.40
N LEU A 28 -7.71 -16.93 -4.32
CA LEU A 28 -7.17 -16.61 -5.64
C LEU A 28 -8.19 -15.93 -6.55
N GLN A 29 -9.47 -16.24 -6.41
CA GLN A 29 -10.55 -15.57 -7.13
C GLN A 29 -10.82 -14.15 -6.61
N TYR A 30 -10.77 -13.99 -5.29
CA TYR A 30 -10.99 -12.72 -4.58
C TYR A 30 -9.73 -12.34 -3.83
N THR A 31 -8.77 -11.73 -4.52
CA THR A 31 -7.44 -11.43 -3.96
C THR A 31 -7.48 -10.49 -2.75
N TRP A 32 -8.56 -9.71 -2.58
CA TRP A 32 -8.79 -8.88 -1.41
C TRP A 32 -9.18 -9.67 -0.14
N LEU A 33 -9.63 -10.93 -0.29
CA LEU A 33 -10.17 -11.72 0.83
C LEU A 33 -9.08 -12.09 1.85
N LEU A 34 -7.91 -12.53 1.39
CA LEU A 34 -6.82 -12.93 2.28
C LEU A 34 -6.29 -11.76 3.11
N PRO A 35 -5.96 -10.57 2.54
CA PRO A 35 -5.61 -9.40 3.34
C PRO A 35 -6.71 -8.97 4.31
N LEU A 36 -7.99 -9.07 3.93
CA LEU A 36 -9.11 -8.79 4.82
C LEU A 36 -9.11 -9.71 6.04
N LEU A 37 -8.98 -11.02 5.82
CA LEU A 37 -8.97 -12.00 6.92
C LEU A 37 -7.79 -11.77 7.87
N ILE A 38 -6.60 -11.47 7.34
CA ILE A 38 -5.43 -11.13 8.16
C ILE A 38 -5.71 -9.86 8.98
N MET A 39 -6.23 -8.81 8.34
CA MET A 39 -6.58 -7.56 9.02
C MET A 39 -7.59 -7.79 10.14
N LEU A 40 -8.68 -8.51 9.88
CA LEU A 40 -9.72 -8.82 10.87
C LEU A 40 -9.16 -9.67 12.02
N PHE A 41 -8.29 -10.63 11.73
CA PHE A 41 -7.61 -11.43 12.73
C PHE A 41 -6.75 -10.56 13.66
N LEU A 42 -5.90 -9.67 13.11
CA LEU A 42 -5.07 -8.78 13.92
C LEU A 42 -5.91 -7.79 14.73
N LEU A 43 -7.00 -7.27 14.17
CA LEU A 43 -7.95 -6.41 14.91
C LEU A 43 -8.67 -7.18 16.02
N SER A 44 -9.02 -8.45 15.80
CA SER A 44 -9.63 -9.27 16.84
C SER A 44 -8.69 -9.54 18.02
N LEU A 45 -7.38 -9.75 17.75
CA LEU A 45 -6.36 -9.87 18.80
C LEU A 45 -6.23 -8.59 19.63
N TYR A 46 -6.38 -7.43 19.00
CA TYR A 46 -6.41 -6.16 19.72
C TYR A 46 -7.69 -6.02 20.55
N ALA A 47 -8.84 -6.40 20.00
CA ALA A 47 -10.15 -6.27 20.66
C ALA A 47 -10.28 -7.10 21.92
N VAL A 48 -9.53 -8.20 22.06
CA VAL A 48 -9.50 -9.03 23.29
C VAL A 48 -8.97 -8.23 24.49
N ASN A 49 -7.98 -7.37 24.26
CA ASN A 49 -7.42 -6.49 25.29
C ASN A 49 -7.02 -5.14 24.67
N PRO A 50 -7.95 -4.17 24.56
CA PRO A 50 -7.72 -2.90 23.86
C PRO A 50 -6.94 -1.90 24.72
N THR A 51 -5.77 -2.30 25.20
CA THR A 51 -4.90 -1.48 26.04
C THR A 51 -3.54 -1.26 25.37
N THR A 52 -2.78 -0.30 25.86
CA THR A 52 -1.41 -0.01 25.42
C THR A 52 -0.42 -1.14 25.70
N SER A 53 -0.76 -2.06 26.62
CA SER A 53 0.04 -3.26 26.92
C SER A 53 -0.10 -4.36 25.89
N ASN A 54 -1.16 -4.32 25.05
CA ASN A 54 -1.34 -5.29 23.97
C ASN A 54 -0.28 -5.05 22.88
N PRO A 55 0.50 -6.06 22.48
CA PRO A 55 1.45 -5.92 21.38
C PRO A 55 0.84 -5.37 20.08
N MET A 56 -0.44 -5.71 19.80
CA MET A 56 -1.16 -5.23 18.62
C MET A 56 -1.46 -3.73 18.65
N HIS A 57 -1.43 -3.09 19.82
CA HIS A 57 -1.57 -1.65 19.93
C HIS A 57 -0.52 -0.92 19.07
N SER A 58 0.73 -1.37 19.09
CA SER A 58 1.81 -0.77 18.32
C SER A 58 1.71 -1.00 16.80
N ALA A 59 0.92 -1.96 16.36
CA ALA A 59 0.63 -2.18 14.95
C ALA A 59 -0.47 -1.22 14.44
N ILE A 60 -1.44 -0.87 15.30
CA ILE A 60 -2.60 -0.08 14.91
C ILE A 60 -2.36 1.42 15.16
N PHE A 61 -1.71 1.76 16.27
CA PHE A 61 -1.50 3.14 16.72
C PHE A 61 -0.03 3.53 16.71
N LEU A 62 0.21 4.85 16.64
CA LEU A 62 1.56 5.40 16.71
C LEU A 62 2.20 5.08 18.06
N SER A 63 3.44 4.64 18.03
CA SER A 63 4.23 4.29 19.21
C SER A 63 5.17 5.42 19.61
N TYR A 64 5.68 5.35 20.87
CA TYR A 64 6.65 6.28 21.44
C TYR A 64 6.14 7.73 21.59
N PRO A 65 4.96 7.96 22.22
CA PRO A 65 4.50 9.31 22.50
C PRO A 65 5.48 10.01 23.45
N GLN A 66 5.73 11.29 23.20
CA GLN A 66 6.59 12.17 23.97
C GLN A 66 5.78 13.40 24.42
N PRO A 67 6.14 14.02 25.54
CA PRO A 67 5.47 15.26 25.95
C PRO A 67 5.64 16.34 24.87
N PRO A 68 4.68 17.28 24.77
CA PRO A 68 4.76 18.37 23.84
C PRO A 68 5.98 19.26 24.14
N LYS A 69 6.63 19.79 23.12
CA LYS A 69 7.79 20.70 23.27
C LYS A 69 7.44 22.02 23.93
N THR A 70 6.21 22.47 23.75
CA THR A 70 5.68 23.72 24.34
C THR A 70 4.38 23.41 25.11
N PRO A 71 4.10 24.11 26.20
CA PRO A 71 2.82 23.96 26.91
C PRO A 71 1.63 24.17 25.96
N GLY A 72 0.72 23.19 25.89
CA GLY A 72 -0.43 23.21 24.97
C GLY A 72 -0.10 22.87 23.51
N GLY A 73 1.13 22.53 23.18
CA GLY A 73 1.53 22.09 21.84
C GLY A 73 1.09 20.65 21.51
N PRO A 74 1.30 20.21 20.27
CA PRO A 74 0.95 18.84 19.82
C PRO A 74 1.82 17.80 20.52
N ILE A 75 1.25 16.60 20.72
CA ILE A 75 2.01 15.44 21.21
C ILE A 75 3.05 15.06 20.16
N MET A 76 4.28 14.92 20.61
CA MET A 76 5.39 14.48 19.78
C MET A 76 5.54 12.97 19.83
N TYR A 77 6.13 12.38 18.82
CA TYR A 77 6.37 10.93 18.74
C TYR A 77 7.80 10.65 18.34
N GLY A 78 8.49 9.85 19.16
CA GLY A 78 9.82 9.32 18.85
C GLY A 78 9.79 8.22 17.80
N LYS A 79 10.94 7.63 17.51
CA LYS A 79 11.13 6.56 16.51
C LYS A 79 11.65 5.29 17.18
N GLY A 80 11.21 4.12 16.71
CA GLY A 80 11.71 2.87 17.24
C GLY A 80 11.19 1.62 16.53
N LYS A 81 11.56 0.44 17.06
CA LYS A 81 11.26 -0.87 16.44
C LYS A 81 9.75 -1.16 16.31
N LYS A 82 8.91 -0.60 17.20
CA LYS A 82 7.46 -0.78 17.14
C LYS A 82 6.84 -0.16 15.88
N ASP A 83 7.50 0.82 15.27
CA ASP A 83 7.04 1.44 14.02
C ASP A 83 7.06 0.45 12.84
N ILE A 84 7.89 -0.59 12.90
CA ILE A 84 7.88 -1.70 11.93
C ILE A 84 6.56 -2.48 11.98
N ALA A 85 6.00 -2.69 13.18
CA ALA A 85 4.71 -3.35 13.32
C ALA A 85 3.59 -2.51 12.71
N PHE A 86 3.64 -1.19 12.87
CA PHE A 86 2.73 -0.25 12.22
C PHE A 86 2.82 -0.37 10.70
N VAL A 87 4.02 -0.29 10.13
CA VAL A 87 4.23 -0.43 8.67
C VAL A 87 3.70 -1.79 8.18
N ALA A 88 3.99 -2.88 8.87
CA ALA A 88 3.53 -4.21 8.48
C ALA A 88 2.00 -4.32 8.49
N PHE A 89 1.33 -3.81 9.52
CA PHE A 89 -0.13 -3.82 9.61
C PHE A 89 -0.76 -2.97 8.49
N TYR A 90 -0.28 -1.74 8.29
CA TYR A 90 -0.84 -0.87 7.24
C TYR A 90 -0.49 -1.35 5.82
N THR A 91 0.59 -2.11 5.63
CA THR A 91 0.84 -2.84 4.38
C THR A 91 -0.29 -3.84 4.07
N VAL A 92 -0.79 -4.55 5.09
CA VAL A 92 -1.95 -5.45 4.93
C VAL A 92 -3.23 -4.66 4.63
N VAL A 93 -3.46 -3.56 5.38
CA VAL A 93 -4.62 -2.68 5.17
C VAL A 93 -4.63 -2.12 3.74
N LEU A 94 -3.49 -1.61 3.27
CA LEU A 94 -3.36 -1.07 1.91
C LEU A 94 -3.48 -2.15 0.83
N SER A 95 -3.00 -3.37 1.11
CA SER A 95 -3.22 -4.51 0.21
C SER A 95 -4.70 -4.86 0.07
N PHE A 96 -5.44 -4.89 1.19
CA PHE A 96 -6.89 -5.06 1.16
C PHE A 96 -7.57 -3.92 0.39
N THR A 97 -7.27 -2.68 0.73
CA THR A 97 -7.88 -1.50 0.13
C THR A 97 -7.65 -1.46 -1.39
N ARG A 98 -6.40 -1.72 -1.83
CA ARG A 98 -6.04 -1.78 -3.24
C ARG A 98 -6.86 -2.82 -3.99
N GLU A 99 -6.80 -4.06 -3.56
CA GLU A 99 -7.45 -5.17 -4.24
C GLU A 99 -8.98 -5.02 -4.23
N PHE A 100 -9.55 -4.55 -3.12
CA PHE A 100 -10.98 -4.31 -3.00
C PHE A 100 -11.45 -3.19 -3.94
N ILE A 101 -10.79 -2.03 -3.93
CA ILE A 101 -11.15 -0.90 -4.81
C ILE A 101 -10.98 -1.30 -6.28
N MET A 102 -9.88 -1.98 -6.63
CA MET A 102 -9.63 -2.41 -8.00
C MET A 102 -10.72 -3.36 -8.50
N GLN A 103 -11.12 -4.36 -7.70
CA GLN A 103 -12.06 -5.38 -8.14
C GLN A 103 -13.52 -4.95 -8.03
N GLN A 104 -13.91 -4.23 -6.97
CA GLN A 104 -15.30 -3.92 -6.67
C GLN A 104 -15.76 -2.56 -7.22
N VAL A 105 -14.82 -1.63 -7.44
CA VAL A 105 -15.15 -0.27 -7.89
C VAL A 105 -14.59 -0.01 -9.30
N ILE A 106 -13.27 -0.16 -9.49
CA ILE A 106 -12.64 0.26 -10.74
C ILE A 106 -12.93 -0.72 -11.88
N ARG A 107 -12.99 -2.02 -11.61
CA ARG A 107 -13.30 -3.02 -12.63
C ARG A 107 -14.70 -2.83 -13.25
N PRO A 108 -15.78 -2.66 -12.46
CA PRO A 108 -17.09 -2.32 -13.03
C PRO A 108 -17.06 -1.02 -13.84
N LEU A 109 -16.35 0.00 -13.34
CA LEU A 109 -16.15 1.26 -14.06
C LEU A 109 -15.46 1.05 -15.41
N ALA A 110 -14.41 0.23 -15.47
CA ALA A 110 -13.72 -0.11 -16.71
C ALA A 110 -14.67 -0.77 -17.74
N VAL A 111 -15.52 -1.69 -17.27
CA VAL A 111 -16.52 -2.34 -18.12
C VAL A 111 -17.55 -1.33 -18.62
N TRP A 112 -18.03 -0.45 -17.76
CA TRP A 112 -18.97 0.62 -18.12
C TRP A 112 -18.37 1.60 -19.14
N CYS A 113 -17.09 1.93 -19.01
CA CYS A 113 -16.34 2.73 -19.98
C CYS A 113 -16.05 1.99 -21.32
N GLY A 114 -16.54 0.75 -21.49
CA GLY A 114 -16.35 -0.01 -22.73
C GLY A 114 -14.95 -0.59 -22.92
N ILE A 115 -14.10 -0.60 -21.87
CA ILE A 115 -12.74 -1.16 -21.94
C ILE A 115 -12.83 -2.68 -22.00
N ARG A 116 -12.48 -3.26 -23.16
CA ARG A 116 -12.54 -4.69 -23.42
C ARG A 116 -11.13 -5.29 -23.45
N GLY A 117 -11.01 -6.52 -22.92
CA GLY A 117 -9.77 -7.30 -22.92
C GLY A 117 -9.02 -7.24 -21.59
N LYS A 118 -8.69 -8.43 -21.03
CA LYS A 118 -8.11 -8.60 -19.69
C LYS A 118 -6.89 -7.70 -19.42
N GLY A 119 -5.98 -7.59 -20.39
CA GLY A 119 -4.74 -6.79 -20.21
C GLY A 119 -4.99 -5.28 -20.19
N LYS A 120 -5.96 -4.77 -20.99
CA LYS A 120 -6.33 -3.35 -20.99
C LYS A 120 -7.07 -2.99 -19.70
N THR A 121 -7.99 -3.84 -19.25
CA THR A 121 -8.73 -3.65 -18.00
C THR A 121 -7.78 -3.65 -16.80
N ALA A 122 -6.82 -4.58 -16.73
CA ALA A 122 -5.85 -4.61 -15.64
C ALA A 122 -5.03 -3.30 -15.57
N ARG A 123 -4.46 -2.86 -16.68
CA ARG A 123 -3.71 -1.60 -16.74
C ARG A 123 -4.55 -0.37 -16.38
N PHE A 124 -5.80 -0.35 -16.83
CA PHE A 124 -6.71 0.73 -16.45
C PHE A 124 -6.94 0.75 -14.94
N MET A 125 -7.22 -0.41 -14.34
CA MET A 125 -7.42 -0.53 -12.89
C MET A 125 -6.20 -0.06 -12.10
N GLU A 126 -5.00 -0.48 -12.50
CA GLU A 126 -3.72 -0.06 -11.90
C GLU A 126 -3.57 1.47 -11.95
N GLN A 127 -3.74 2.07 -13.13
CA GLN A 127 -3.53 3.51 -13.30
C GLN A 127 -4.59 4.34 -12.58
N VAL A 128 -5.87 3.91 -12.56
CA VAL A 128 -6.92 4.61 -11.80
C VAL A 128 -6.64 4.52 -10.31
N TYR A 129 -6.26 3.35 -9.80
CA TYR A 129 -5.91 3.22 -8.39
C TYR A 129 -4.70 4.09 -8.01
N THR A 130 -3.65 4.09 -8.82
CA THR A 130 -2.48 4.96 -8.66
C THR A 130 -2.86 6.43 -8.64
N ALA A 131 -3.70 6.87 -9.57
CA ALA A 131 -4.19 8.25 -9.61
C ALA A 131 -5.05 8.61 -8.37
N ILE A 132 -5.89 7.70 -7.87
CA ILE A 132 -6.67 7.91 -6.64
C ILE A 132 -5.73 8.03 -5.43
N TYR A 133 -4.79 7.10 -5.29
CA TYR A 133 -3.86 7.09 -4.15
C TYR A 133 -3.04 8.38 -4.09
N PHE A 134 -2.31 8.70 -5.14
CA PHE A 134 -1.47 9.89 -5.16
C PHE A 134 -2.26 11.20 -5.26
N GLY A 135 -3.49 11.16 -5.80
CA GLY A 135 -4.42 12.28 -5.77
C GLY A 135 -4.90 12.66 -4.36
N ILE A 136 -4.83 11.71 -3.41
CA ILE A 136 -5.14 11.93 -2.00
C ILE A 136 -3.86 12.19 -1.20
N PHE A 137 -2.84 11.35 -1.35
CA PHE A 137 -1.63 11.39 -0.53
C PHE A 137 -0.69 12.53 -0.90
N GLY A 138 -0.62 12.95 -2.18
CA GLY A 138 0.14 14.13 -2.59
C GLY A 138 -0.33 15.42 -1.90
N PRO A 139 -1.62 15.81 -2.00
CA PRO A 139 -2.16 16.96 -1.26
C PRO A 139 -2.08 16.79 0.27
N PHE A 140 -2.25 15.57 0.78
CA PHE A 140 -2.09 15.28 2.20
C PHE A 140 -0.64 15.50 2.66
N GLY A 141 0.34 15.08 1.86
CA GLY A 141 1.75 15.35 2.12
C GLY A 141 2.07 16.84 2.14
N LEU A 142 1.52 17.63 1.21
CA LEU A 142 1.64 19.10 1.22
C LEU A 142 1.02 19.70 2.49
N TYR A 143 -0.12 19.19 2.92
CA TYR A 143 -0.73 19.62 4.18
C TYR A 143 0.15 19.29 5.39
N VAL A 144 0.74 18.10 5.44
CA VAL A 144 1.70 17.72 6.50
C VAL A 144 2.93 18.64 6.46
N MET A 145 3.45 18.93 5.27
CA MET A 145 4.57 19.84 5.09
C MET A 145 4.22 21.27 5.57
N SER A 146 3.00 21.75 5.33
CA SER A 146 2.56 23.10 5.75
C SER A 146 2.52 23.27 7.28
N ARG A 147 2.44 22.17 8.03
CA ARG A 147 2.46 22.15 9.49
C ARG A 147 3.86 22.02 10.08
N SER A 148 4.90 22.00 9.26
CA SER A 148 6.29 21.83 9.66
C SER A 148 7.14 22.98 9.15
N ASP A 149 8.33 23.14 9.73
CA ASP A 149 9.27 24.22 9.38
C ASP A 149 9.81 24.10 7.94
N ILE A 150 9.59 22.95 7.29
CA ILE A 150 10.03 22.68 5.90
C ILE A 150 9.00 23.12 4.85
N TRP A 151 8.02 23.94 5.22
CA TRP A 151 7.00 24.43 4.29
C TRP A 151 7.63 24.98 3.00
N TYR A 152 7.01 24.62 1.88
CA TYR A 152 7.42 24.98 0.53
C TYR A 152 8.86 24.58 0.20
N PHE A 153 9.27 23.40 0.69
CA PHE A 153 10.60 22.83 0.45
C PHE A 153 11.76 23.69 0.96
N ASN A 154 11.57 24.34 2.14
CA ASN A 154 12.61 25.09 2.80
C ASN A 154 13.78 24.16 3.16
N THR A 155 14.83 24.19 2.32
CA THR A 155 16.00 23.31 2.47
C THR A 155 16.83 23.63 3.71
N THR A 156 16.87 24.88 4.16
CA THR A 156 17.59 25.27 5.38
C THR A 156 16.98 24.58 6.60
N ALA A 157 15.64 24.60 6.73
CA ALA A 157 14.94 23.94 7.82
C ALA A 157 15.07 22.40 7.80
N MET A 158 15.41 21.79 6.67
CA MET A 158 15.69 20.35 6.60
C MET A 158 16.94 19.95 7.39
N PHE A 159 17.87 20.87 7.61
CA PHE A 159 19.12 20.64 8.33
C PHE A 159 19.14 21.30 9.71
N GLU A 160 18.37 22.37 9.93
CA GLU A 160 18.25 23.01 11.22
C GLU A 160 17.69 22.05 12.26
N GLY A 161 18.30 22.03 13.46
CA GLY A 161 17.86 21.14 14.56
C GLY A 161 18.12 19.65 14.32
N PHE A 162 18.91 19.29 13.30
CA PHE A 162 19.32 17.90 13.08
C PHE A 162 20.06 17.33 14.30
N PRO A 163 19.81 16.08 14.71
CA PRO A 163 18.94 15.06 14.09
C PRO A 163 17.46 15.13 14.54
N HIS A 164 16.53 15.06 13.58
CA HIS A 164 15.10 15.11 13.82
C HIS A 164 14.59 13.79 14.41
N ARG A 165 14.67 13.65 15.73
CA ARG A 165 14.33 12.41 16.45
C ARG A 165 12.85 12.26 16.73
N GLU A 166 12.14 13.37 16.80
CA GLU A 166 10.74 13.47 17.19
C GLU A 166 9.93 14.23 16.14
N HIS A 167 8.69 13.81 15.95
CA HIS A 167 7.77 14.43 14.99
C HIS A 167 6.37 14.57 15.58
N GLU A 168 5.61 15.53 15.07
CA GLU A 168 4.17 15.58 15.31
C GLU A 168 3.51 14.27 14.83
N GLY A 169 2.43 13.83 15.52
CA GLY A 169 1.76 12.57 15.20
C GLY A 169 1.31 12.48 13.75
N LEU A 170 0.82 13.59 13.18
CA LEU A 170 0.39 13.64 11.78
C LEU A 170 1.56 13.40 10.80
N PHE A 171 2.71 14.03 11.05
CA PHE A 171 3.91 13.84 10.26
C PHE A 171 4.38 12.38 10.30
N LYS A 172 4.47 11.82 11.51
CA LYS A 172 4.89 10.42 11.69
C LYS A 172 3.93 9.46 11.03
N ALA A 173 2.61 9.67 11.18
CA ALA A 173 1.59 8.84 10.57
C ALA A 173 1.72 8.84 9.04
N TYR A 174 1.81 10.01 8.41
CA TYR A 174 2.00 10.15 6.97
C TYR A 174 3.26 9.38 6.51
N TYR A 175 4.39 9.63 7.18
CA TYR A 175 5.66 9.01 6.82
C TYR A 175 5.63 7.48 6.85
N LEU A 176 5.00 6.90 7.89
CA LEU A 176 4.87 5.45 8.03
C LEU A 176 3.82 4.86 7.08
N LEU A 177 2.75 5.60 6.76
CA LEU A 177 1.76 5.18 5.76
C LEU A 177 2.37 5.13 4.36
N GLU A 178 3.19 6.12 3.98
CA GLU A 178 3.96 6.10 2.74
C GLU A 178 4.94 4.92 2.70
N ALA A 179 5.66 4.68 3.79
CA ALA A 179 6.51 3.49 3.91
C ALA A 179 5.72 2.19 3.71
N SER A 180 4.50 2.12 4.25
CA SER A 180 3.60 0.97 4.10
C SER A 180 3.12 0.79 2.66
N TYR A 181 2.83 1.89 1.97
CA TYR A 181 2.45 1.86 0.55
C TYR A 181 3.59 1.32 -0.33
N TRP A 182 4.80 1.86 -0.16
CA TRP A 182 5.95 1.40 -0.94
C TRP A 182 6.32 -0.06 -0.63
N ALA A 183 6.17 -0.50 0.63
CA ALA A 183 6.32 -1.91 1.01
C ALA A 183 5.26 -2.79 0.33
N GLN A 184 4.00 -2.34 0.30
CA GLN A 184 2.91 -3.03 -0.38
C GLN A 184 3.16 -3.12 -1.90
N GLN A 185 3.60 -2.04 -2.54
CA GLN A 185 3.94 -2.04 -3.97
C GLN A 185 5.09 -3.01 -4.30
N ALA A 186 6.11 -3.08 -3.43
CA ALA A 186 7.19 -4.05 -3.59
C ALA A 186 6.70 -5.50 -3.49
N ILE A 187 5.76 -5.80 -2.58
CA ILE A 187 5.14 -7.13 -2.46
C ILE A 187 4.35 -7.47 -3.74
N VAL A 188 3.54 -6.54 -4.25
CA VAL A 188 2.77 -6.72 -5.49
C VAL A 188 3.70 -7.04 -6.67
N LEU A 189 4.81 -6.31 -6.76
CA LEU A 189 5.82 -6.51 -7.80
C LEU A 189 6.52 -7.87 -7.66
N LEU A 190 6.98 -8.23 -6.46
CA LEU A 190 7.70 -9.49 -6.19
C LEU A 190 6.81 -10.71 -6.41
N LEU A 191 5.55 -10.65 -6.03
CA LEU A 191 4.57 -11.72 -6.25
C LEU A 191 4.05 -11.76 -7.69
N GLN A 192 4.49 -10.83 -8.55
CA GLN A 192 4.05 -10.71 -9.93
C GLN A 192 2.53 -10.71 -10.08
N LEU A 193 1.83 -10.07 -9.13
CA LEU A 193 0.37 -9.96 -9.16
C LEU A 193 -0.12 -9.14 -10.36
N GLU A 194 0.75 -8.31 -10.91
CA GLU A 194 0.56 -7.57 -12.15
C GLU A 194 1.33 -8.22 -13.31
N LYS A 195 0.86 -7.97 -14.53
CA LYS A 195 1.54 -8.50 -15.72
C LYS A 195 2.95 -7.94 -15.83
N PRO A 196 4.00 -8.78 -15.93
CA PRO A 196 5.38 -8.31 -16.04
C PRO A 196 5.55 -7.31 -17.18
N ARG A 197 6.22 -6.18 -16.90
CA ARG A 197 6.61 -5.16 -17.87
C ARG A 197 7.95 -5.55 -18.49
N LYS A 198 8.30 -4.91 -19.61
CA LYS A 198 9.62 -5.10 -20.26
C LYS A 198 10.77 -4.63 -19.36
N ASP A 199 10.51 -3.62 -18.52
CA ASP A 199 11.40 -2.96 -17.56
C ASP A 199 11.28 -3.54 -16.14
N PHE A 200 10.91 -4.83 -16.01
CA PHE A 200 10.67 -5.46 -14.71
C PHE A 200 11.90 -5.41 -13.78
N LYS A 201 13.11 -5.66 -14.33
CA LYS A 201 14.33 -5.67 -13.52
C LYS A 201 14.69 -4.29 -12.99
N GLU A 202 14.52 -3.27 -13.81
CA GLU A 202 14.71 -1.86 -13.47
C GLU A 202 13.72 -1.44 -12.38
N LEU A 203 12.47 -1.89 -12.49
CA LEU A 203 11.43 -1.61 -11.52
C LEU A 203 11.71 -2.29 -10.17
N VAL A 204 12.19 -3.55 -10.17
CA VAL A 204 12.64 -4.23 -8.94
C VAL A 204 13.78 -3.46 -8.28
N GLY A 205 14.80 -3.07 -9.06
CA GLY A 205 15.91 -2.26 -8.55
C GLY A 205 15.44 -0.95 -7.95
N HIS A 206 14.50 -0.25 -8.62
CA HIS A 206 13.88 0.97 -8.10
C HIS A 206 13.21 0.75 -6.74
N HIS A 207 12.38 -0.29 -6.58
CA HIS A 207 11.69 -0.56 -5.30
C HIS A 207 12.67 -0.92 -4.17
N ILE A 208 13.74 -1.66 -4.47
CA ILE A 208 14.77 -1.98 -3.48
C ILE A 208 15.45 -0.68 -2.99
N ILE A 209 15.83 0.21 -3.92
CA ILE A 209 16.48 1.49 -3.58
C ILE A 209 15.49 2.38 -2.82
N THR A 210 14.24 2.46 -3.24
CA THR A 210 13.20 3.26 -2.56
C THR A 210 13.01 2.81 -1.12
N LEU A 211 12.82 1.50 -0.88
CA LEU A 211 12.66 0.99 0.48
C LEU A 211 13.93 1.17 1.33
N ALA A 212 15.11 1.01 0.74
CA ALA A 212 16.36 1.28 1.43
C ALA A 212 16.48 2.76 1.83
N LEU A 213 16.18 3.69 0.94
CA LEU A 213 16.19 5.13 1.22
C LEU A 213 15.18 5.51 2.30
N ILE A 214 13.97 4.96 2.26
CA ILE A 214 12.95 5.14 3.29
C ILE A 214 13.46 4.67 4.65
N ALA A 215 13.99 3.44 4.72
CA ALA A 215 14.50 2.86 5.96
C ALA A 215 15.70 3.65 6.50
N LEU A 216 16.64 4.03 5.65
CA LEU A 216 17.84 4.79 6.02
C LEU A 216 17.46 6.21 6.47
N SER A 217 16.59 6.91 5.74
CA SER A 217 16.18 8.27 6.14
C SER A 217 15.43 8.26 7.47
N TYR A 218 14.59 7.25 7.72
CA TYR A 218 13.94 7.09 9.01
C TYR A 218 14.92 6.76 10.13
N ARG A 219 15.86 5.84 9.89
CA ARG A 219 16.85 5.38 10.86
C ARG A 219 17.87 6.46 11.22
N PHE A 220 18.32 7.22 10.23
CA PHE A 220 19.33 8.28 10.40
C PHE A 220 18.73 9.68 10.57
N HIS A 221 17.43 9.78 10.79
CA HIS A 221 16.72 11.03 11.11
C HIS A 221 16.64 12.07 9.98
N PHE A 222 16.84 11.69 8.72
CA PHE A 222 16.65 12.53 7.52
C PHE A 222 15.20 12.58 7.05
N THR A 223 14.24 12.53 7.97
CA THR A 223 12.81 12.40 7.67
C THR A 223 12.22 13.64 7.00
N TYR A 224 12.75 14.82 7.26
CA TYR A 224 12.32 16.03 6.57
C TYR A 224 12.67 16.00 5.08
N MET A 225 13.88 15.56 4.74
CA MET A 225 14.25 15.30 3.33
C MET A 225 13.39 14.17 2.74
N GLY A 226 13.18 13.09 3.50
CA GLY A 226 12.32 11.98 3.09
C GLY A 226 10.90 12.43 2.77
N LEU A 227 10.30 13.34 3.56
CA LEU A 227 8.99 13.90 3.28
C LEU A 227 8.98 14.68 1.95
N ALA A 228 9.98 15.51 1.70
CA ALA A 228 10.10 16.26 0.46
C ALA A 228 10.21 15.33 -0.76
N VAL A 229 10.97 14.23 -0.63
CA VAL A 229 11.11 13.20 -1.66
C VAL A 229 9.76 12.51 -1.93
N TYR A 230 9.03 12.08 -0.89
CA TYR A 230 7.70 11.49 -1.05
C TYR A 230 6.77 12.40 -1.86
N ILE A 231 6.58 13.63 -1.40
CA ILE A 231 5.65 14.57 -2.04
C ILE A 231 6.00 14.81 -3.51
N THR A 232 7.30 14.94 -3.81
CA THR A 232 7.76 15.15 -5.20
C THR A 232 7.44 13.96 -6.08
N HIS A 233 7.65 12.73 -5.58
CA HIS A 233 7.33 11.51 -6.33
C HIS A 233 5.83 11.29 -6.47
N ASP A 234 5.06 11.48 -5.40
CA ASP A 234 3.60 11.33 -5.40
C ASP A 234 2.93 12.22 -6.42
N ILE A 235 3.33 13.51 -6.47
CA ILE A 235 2.82 14.46 -7.45
C ILE A 235 3.20 14.04 -8.88
N SER A 236 4.44 13.61 -9.08
CA SER A 236 4.92 13.14 -10.38
C SER A 236 4.16 11.90 -10.85
N ASP A 237 3.95 10.92 -9.97
CA ASP A 237 3.27 9.67 -10.25
C ASP A 237 1.78 9.87 -10.49
N PHE A 238 1.15 10.83 -9.81
CA PHE A 238 -0.22 11.25 -10.10
C PHE A 238 -0.36 11.72 -11.56
N PHE A 239 0.48 12.67 -12.00
CA PHE A 239 0.43 13.17 -13.37
C PHE A 239 0.78 12.11 -14.40
N LEU A 240 1.73 11.21 -14.08
CA LEU A 240 2.06 10.09 -14.96
C LEU A 240 0.87 9.15 -15.14
N ALA A 241 0.20 8.77 -14.05
CA ALA A 241 -0.98 7.92 -14.08
C ALA A 241 -2.12 8.55 -14.89
N VAL A 242 -2.43 9.83 -14.65
CA VAL A 242 -3.45 10.58 -15.39
C VAL A 242 -3.11 10.66 -16.89
N ARG A 243 -1.84 10.94 -17.25
CA ARG A 243 -1.39 10.96 -18.65
C ARG A 243 -1.59 9.62 -19.34
N ILE A 244 -1.30 8.51 -18.66
CA ILE A 244 -1.49 7.16 -19.21
C ILE A 244 -2.98 6.89 -19.44
N LEU A 245 -3.84 7.26 -18.48
CA LEU A 245 -5.30 7.12 -18.61
C LEU A 245 -5.86 7.90 -19.78
N MET A 246 -5.40 9.15 -20.01
CA MET A 246 -5.84 9.96 -21.14
C MET A 246 -5.44 9.37 -22.50
N ARG A 247 -4.32 8.67 -22.59
CA ARG A 247 -3.88 8.00 -23.83
C ARG A 247 -4.68 6.74 -24.18
N HIS A 248 -5.36 6.15 -23.20
CA HIS A 248 -6.11 4.90 -23.34
C HIS A 248 -7.62 5.14 -23.46
N ARG A 249 -8.04 6.37 -23.83
CA ARG A 249 -9.44 6.63 -24.19
C ARG A 249 -9.83 5.73 -25.35
N PRO A 250 -11.04 5.12 -25.33
CA PRO A 250 -11.56 4.29 -26.42
C PRO A 250 -11.73 5.07 -27.71
#